data_4061a5534336a0be43880d0c0ef27861
#
_entry.id   4061a5534336a0be43880d0c0ef27861
#
_cell.length_a   1.000
_cell.length_b   1.000
_cell.length_c   1.000
_cell.angle_alpha   90.00
_cell.angle_beta   90.00
_cell.angle_gamma   90.00
#
_symmetry.space_group_name_H-M   'P 1'
#
loop_
_entity.id
_entity.type
_entity.pdbx_description
1 polymer ?
#
loop_
_entity_poly.entity_id
_entity_poly.type
_entity_poly.pdbx_seq_one_letter_code
_entity_poly.pdbx_strand_id
1 'polypeptide(L)'
;LLMGLVLLETALTASAQAPAALPPVSPATQNFILLPDRGNVTVLKLDDQLRVGKPIADGEALTFSSSDVIDGVVERDMHLKGRAQIRRNGAVLKADEITYNPDTDIADLLGNAELSKGNTTFKGPKGQFKVDAREGFMETPTYELRDTRGNGSAKKLTVENSDIFVFDKATYTTCTPENMD
;
A
#
# COMPACT_ATOMS: atom_id res chain seq x y z
N LEU A 1 -69.21 47.86 13.65
CA LEU A 1 -68.95 46.67 12.86
C LEU A 1 -67.60 46.09 13.31
N LEU A 2 -67.64 45.11 14.22
CA LEU A 2 -66.43 44.40 14.72
C LEU A 2 -66.19 43.22 13.81
N MET A 3 -64.99 43.15 13.21
CA MET A 3 -64.51 42.00 12.49
C MET A 3 -63.43 41.31 13.32
N GLY A 4 -63.81 40.16 13.89
CA GLY A 4 -62.88 39.33 14.69
C GLY A 4 -61.91 38.57 13.79
N LEU A 5 -60.62 38.72 14.06
CA LEU A 5 -59.53 37.95 13.41
C LEU A 5 -59.28 36.67 14.22
N VAL A 6 -59.66 35.54 13.66
CA VAL A 6 -59.32 34.20 14.22
C VAL A 6 -57.93 33.84 13.75
N LEU A 7 -56.95 33.83 14.66
CA LEU A 7 -55.63 33.28 14.42
C LEU A 7 -55.71 31.77 14.57
N LEU A 8 -55.49 31.05 13.47
CA LEU A 8 -55.34 29.59 13.44
C LEU A 8 -53.89 29.23 13.72
N GLU A 9 -53.57 28.84 14.92
CA GLU A 9 -52.27 28.29 15.27
C GLU A 9 -52.15 26.83 14.74
N THR A 10 -51.37 26.62 13.70
CA THR A 10 -50.99 25.24 13.28
C THR A 10 -49.79 24.79 14.09
N ALA A 11 -50.01 23.92 15.05
CA ALA A 11 -48.95 23.23 15.80
C ALA A 11 -48.24 22.24 14.81
N LEU A 12 -47.02 22.59 14.50
CA LEU A 12 -46.11 21.67 13.73
C LEU A 12 -45.56 20.62 14.74
N THR A 13 -46.15 19.44 14.78
CA THR A 13 -45.58 18.31 15.52
C THR A 13 -44.37 17.77 14.77
N ALA A 14 -43.17 18.10 15.21
CA ALA A 14 -41.95 17.49 14.79
C ALA A 14 -41.93 16.03 15.28
N SER A 15 -42.18 15.09 14.39
CA SER A 15 -41.97 13.68 14.66
C SER A 15 -40.46 13.40 14.68
N ALA A 16 -39.93 13.19 15.89
CA ALA A 16 -38.56 12.70 16.08
C ALA A 16 -38.46 11.27 15.54
N GLN A 17 -37.89 11.11 14.36
CA GLN A 17 -37.58 9.81 13.78
C GLN A 17 -36.41 9.23 14.60
N ALA A 18 -36.67 8.10 15.27
CA ALA A 18 -35.62 7.36 15.97
C ALA A 18 -34.52 6.95 14.98
N PRO A 19 -33.24 7.00 15.38
CA PRO A 19 -32.16 6.57 14.50
C PRO A 19 -32.38 5.11 14.10
N ALA A 20 -32.30 4.85 12.78
CA ALA A 20 -32.42 3.51 12.23
C ALA A 20 -31.43 2.56 12.93
N ALA A 21 -31.95 1.47 13.47
CA ALA A 21 -31.14 0.43 14.08
C ALA A 21 -30.12 -0.07 13.04
N LEU A 22 -28.85 -0.09 13.40
CA LEU A 22 -27.81 -0.71 12.60
C LEU A 22 -28.20 -2.14 12.27
N PRO A 23 -27.97 -2.61 11.01
CA PRO A 23 -28.26 -3.98 10.66
C PRO A 23 -27.49 -4.93 11.59
N PRO A 24 -28.09 -6.08 11.97
CA PRO A 24 -27.42 -7.04 12.82
C PRO A 24 -26.10 -7.46 12.16
N VAL A 25 -25.00 -7.24 12.87
CA VAL A 25 -23.68 -7.75 12.46
C VAL A 25 -23.82 -9.28 12.41
N SER A 26 -23.79 -9.84 11.21
CA SER A 26 -23.71 -11.30 11.04
C SER A 26 -22.53 -11.80 11.85
N PRO A 27 -22.69 -12.84 12.67
CA PRO A 27 -21.54 -13.43 13.35
C PRO A 27 -20.56 -13.89 12.24
N ALA A 28 -19.44 -13.19 12.14
CA ALA A 28 -18.36 -13.62 11.27
C ALA A 28 -18.08 -15.08 11.62
N THR A 29 -18.28 -15.97 10.67
CA THR A 29 -17.95 -17.39 10.83
C THR A 29 -16.44 -17.45 11.04
N GLN A 30 -16.03 -17.53 12.30
CA GLN A 30 -14.63 -17.66 12.67
C GLN A 30 -14.20 -19.08 12.26
N ASN A 31 -13.61 -19.20 11.10
CA ASN A 31 -13.00 -20.45 10.68
C ASN A 31 -11.70 -20.67 11.45
N PHE A 32 -11.82 -21.24 12.65
CA PHE A 32 -10.69 -21.73 13.42
C PHE A 32 -10.34 -23.13 12.93
N ILE A 33 -9.11 -23.33 12.52
CA ILE A 33 -8.57 -24.68 12.29
C ILE A 33 -7.90 -25.10 13.58
N LEU A 34 -8.53 -26.04 14.29
CA LEU A 34 -7.89 -26.74 15.40
C LEU A 34 -6.90 -27.74 14.82
N LEU A 35 -5.62 -27.49 14.97
CA LEU A 35 -4.58 -28.47 14.69
C LEU A 35 -4.52 -29.47 15.86
N PRO A 36 -4.75 -30.79 15.65
CA PRO A 36 -4.98 -31.74 16.72
C PRO A 36 -3.77 -32.04 17.64
N ASP A 37 -2.60 -31.49 17.38
CA ASP A 37 -1.38 -31.94 18.06
C ASP A 37 -0.52 -30.86 18.76
N ARG A 38 -1.02 -29.67 18.96
CA ARG A 38 -0.26 -28.58 19.61
C ARG A 38 -1.06 -27.74 20.61
N GLY A 39 -1.81 -28.40 21.50
CA GLY A 39 -2.53 -27.67 22.56
C GLY A 39 -3.38 -26.51 22.00
N ASN A 40 -4.21 -25.87 22.77
CA ASN A 40 -5.13 -24.78 22.37
C ASN A 40 -4.38 -23.56 21.74
N VAL A 41 -3.79 -23.72 20.55
CA VAL A 41 -3.24 -22.61 19.78
C VAL A 41 -4.29 -22.14 18.80
N THR A 42 -4.85 -20.98 19.06
CA THR A 42 -5.76 -20.33 18.12
C THR A 42 -4.93 -19.77 16.96
N VAL A 43 -5.09 -20.37 15.78
CA VAL A 43 -4.46 -19.85 14.56
C VAL A 43 -5.44 -18.95 13.85
N LEU A 44 -5.10 -17.67 13.72
CA LEU A 44 -5.85 -16.74 12.87
C LEU A 44 -5.61 -17.11 11.41
N LYS A 45 -6.65 -17.57 10.72
CA LYS A 45 -6.60 -17.73 9.27
C LYS A 45 -6.79 -16.35 8.63
N LEU A 46 -5.83 -15.95 7.82
CA LEU A 46 -5.94 -14.72 7.05
C LEU A 46 -7.16 -14.84 6.12
N ASP A 47 -8.08 -13.87 6.19
CA ASP A 47 -9.23 -13.79 5.30
C ASP A 47 -8.73 -13.72 3.85
N ASP A 48 -9.43 -14.40 2.94
CA ASP A 48 -9.07 -14.41 1.52
C ASP A 48 -9.13 -13.00 0.89
N GLN A 49 -9.88 -12.09 1.48
CA GLN A 49 -9.90 -10.67 1.10
C GLN A 49 -8.62 -9.92 1.51
N LEU A 50 -7.91 -10.40 2.52
CA LEU A 50 -6.61 -9.87 2.96
C LEU A 50 -5.44 -10.54 2.25
N ARG A 51 -5.70 -11.58 1.46
CA ARG A 51 -4.68 -12.17 0.59
C ARG A 51 -4.42 -11.21 -0.57
N VAL A 52 -3.21 -10.75 -0.66
CA VAL A 52 -2.72 -9.97 -1.80
C VAL A 52 -2.93 -10.79 -3.07
N GLY A 53 -3.94 -10.49 -3.88
CA GLY A 53 -4.18 -11.32 -5.06
C GLY A 53 -5.41 -11.02 -5.89
N LYS A 54 -6.34 -10.16 -5.46
CA LYS A 54 -7.34 -9.64 -6.39
C LYS A 54 -6.84 -8.32 -6.97
N PRO A 55 -6.70 -8.19 -8.30
CA PRO A 55 -6.45 -6.89 -8.89
C PRO A 55 -7.61 -5.97 -8.49
N ILE A 56 -7.30 -4.92 -7.73
CA ILE A 56 -8.23 -3.82 -7.52
C ILE A 56 -8.36 -3.15 -8.88
N ALA A 57 -9.59 -2.90 -9.32
CA ALA A 57 -9.84 -2.26 -10.61
C ALA A 57 -9.07 -0.93 -10.70
N ASP A 58 -8.50 -0.65 -11.87
CA ASP A 58 -7.80 0.61 -12.12
C ASP A 58 -8.72 1.78 -11.73
N GLY A 59 -8.28 2.62 -10.81
CA GLY A 59 -9.01 3.74 -10.26
C GLY A 59 -9.44 3.61 -8.78
N GLU A 60 -9.44 2.41 -8.19
CA GLU A 60 -9.79 2.20 -6.78
C GLU A 60 -8.59 1.82 -5.89
N ALA A 61 -7.40 1.84 -6.44
CA ALA A 61 -6.22 1.43 -5.71
C ALA A 61 -5.88 2.42 -4.60
N LEU A 62 -6.10 2.00 -3.36
CA LEU A 62 -5.70 2.77 -2.20
C LEU A 62 -4.19 2.78 -2.04
N THR A 63 -3.65 3.96 -1.77
CA THR A 63 -2.26 4.14 -1.36
C THR A 63 -2.18 4.08 0.16
N PHE A 64 -1.36 3.18 0.67
CA PHE A 64 -1.07 3.11 2.10
C PHE A 64 0.34 3.63 2.34
N SER A 65 0.49 4.60 3.22
CA SER A 65 1.79 5.10 3.67
C SER A 65 1.98 4.87 5.16
N SER A 66 3.19 4.58 5.57
CA SER A 66 3.59 4.45 6.97
C SER A 66 5.03 4.88 7.16
N SER A 67 5.34 5.47 8.31
CA SER A 67 6.69 5.87 8.73
C SER A 67 6.71 6.18 10.22
N ASP A 68 7.89 6.43 10.78
CA ASP A 68 7.99 6.86 12.18
C ASP A 68 7.51 8.31 12.34
N VAL A 69 7.75 9.16 11.33
CA VAL A 69 7.32 10.56 11.28
C VAL A 69 6.73 10.85 9.91
N ILE A 70 5.55 11.43 9.87
CA ILE A 70 4.92 11.96 8.65
C ILE A 70 4.79 13.47 8.83
N ASP A 71 5.38 14.23 7.94
CA ASP A 71 5.32 15.68 7.89
C ASP A 71 4.89 16.13 6.49
N GLY A 72 4.30 17.30 6.38
CA GLY A 72 3.88 17.86 5.09
C GLY A 72 2.43 18.33 5.07
N VAL A 73 2.00 18.69 3.89
CA VAL A 73 0.62 19.12 3.61
C VAL A 73 -0.09 18.00 2.86
N VAL A 74 -1.18 17.52 3.43
CA VAL A 74 -2.06 16.54 2.76
C VAL A 74 -2.46 17.10 1.39
N GLU A 75 -2.35 16.28 0.35
CA GLU A 75 -2.60 16.62 -1.06
C GLU A 75 -1.48 17.42 -1.78
N ARG A 76 -0.33 17.64 -1.14
CA ARG A 76 0.83 18.25 -1.81
C ARG A 76 2.07 17.39 -1.67
N ASP A 77 2.90 17.69 -0.68
CA ASP A 77 4.14 16.98 -0.45
C ASP A 77 4.08 16.32 0.92
N MET A 78 4.21 15.01 0.93
CA MET A 78 4.28 14.20 2.14
C MET A 78 5.72 13.75 2.33
N HIS A 79 6.31 14.11 3.47
CA HIS A 79 7.63 13.67 3.88
C HIS A 79 7.49 12.57 4.93
N LEU A 80 7.84 11.37 4.56
CA LEU A 80 7.86 10.21 5.43
C LEU A 80 9.30 9.96 5.88
N LYS A 81 9.56 9.94 7.18
CA LYS A 81 10.89 9.75 7.74
C LYS A 81 10.92 8.60 8.73
N GLY A 82 11.96 7.80 8.67
CA GLY A 82 12.16 6.62 9.50
C GLY A 82 11.26 5.46 9.08
N ARG A 83 11.87 4.39 8.59
CA ARG A 83 11.16 3.18 8.11
C ARG A 83 9.99 3.50 7.19
N ALA A 84 10.19 4.50 6.32
CA ALA A 84 9.17 4.99 5.41
C ALA A 84 8.74 3.90 4.42
N GLN A 85 7.44 3.78 4.20
CA GLN A 85 6.88 2.79 3.30
C GLN A 85 5.63 3.34 2.60
N ILE A 86 5.54 3.06 1.30
CA ILE A 86 4.34 3.28 0.49
C ILE A 86 3.95 1.96 -0.16
N ARG A 87 2.67 1.62 -0.09
CA ARG A 87 2.09 0.42 -0.75
C ARG A 87 0.98 0.83 -1.68
N ARG A 88 1.04 0.35 -2.92
CA ARG A 88 -0.02 0.52 -3.90
C ARG A 88 0.05 -0.59 -4.95
N ASN A 89 -1.09 -1.12 -5.36
CA ASN A 89 -1.21 -2.11 -6.45
C ASN A 89 -0.24 -3.31 -6.34
N GLY A 90 -0.01 -3.82 -5.13
CA GLY A 90 0.89 -4.93 -4.88
C GLY A 90 2.39 -4.60 -4.96
N ALA A 91 2.75 -3.34 -5.25
CA ALA A 91 4.10 -2.85 -5.11
C ALA A 91 4.31 -2.23 -3.72
N VAL A 92 5.52 -2.35 -3.21
CA VAL A 92 5.95 -1.78 -1.94
C VAL A 92 7.23 -1.01 -2.17
N LEU A 93 7.19 0.28 -1.86
CA LEU A 93 8.36 1.15 -1.80
C LEU A 93 8.75 1.33 -0.35
N LYS A 94 10.03 1.19 -0.02
CA LYS A 94 10.57 1.48 1.31
C LYS A 94 11.84 2.30 1.18
N ALA A 95 12.11 3.14 2.17
CA ALA A 95 13.35 3.88 2.31
C ALA A 95 13.50 4.41 3.73
N ASP A 96 14.64 5.01 4.03
CA ASP A 96 14.81 5.77 5.26
C ASP A 96 13.98 7.05 5.22
N GLU A 97 13.92 7.70 4.04
CA GLU A 97 13.07 8.84 3.77
C GLU A 97 12.35 8.67 2.41
N ILE A 98 11.07 9.04 2.37
CA ILE A 98 10.29 9.12 1.14
C ILE A 98 9.61 10.48 1.09
N THR A 99 9.83 11.21 -0.01
CA THR A 99 9.03 12.39 -0.33
C THR A 99 8.05 11.97 -1.42
N TYR A 100 6.76 12.07 -1.13
CA TYR A 100 5.69 11.69 -2.06
C TYR A 100 4.81 12.89 -2.37
N ASN A 101 4.63 13.15 -3.65
CA ASN A 101 3.71 14.17 -4.14
C ASN A 101 2.51 13.49 -4.82
N PRO A 102 1.30 13.58 -4.24
CA PRO A 102 0.10 12.95 -4.78
C PRO A 102 -0.36 13.53 -6.13
N ASP A 103 -0.12 14.83 -6.39
CA ASP A 103 -0.54 15.48 -7.63
C ASP A 103 0.24 14.97 -8.84
N THR A 104 1.53 14.73 -8.67
CA THR A 104 2.41 14.19 -9.71
C THR A 104 2.58 12.70 -9.64
N ASP A 105 2.11 12.09 -8.55
CA ASP A 105 2.25 10.68 -8.20
C ASP A 105 3.72 10.21 -8.10
N ILE A 106 4.64 11.12 -7.81
CA ILE A 106 6.08 10.85 -7.72
C ILE A 106 6.49 10.62 -6.27
N ALA A 107 7.18 9.51 -6.04
CA ALA A 107 7.86 9.18 -4.80
C ALA A 107 9.38 9.21 -4.99
N ASP A 108 10.06 10.09 -4.28
CA ASP A 108 11.51 10.14 -4.17
C ASP A 108 11.96 9.35 -2.95
N LEU A 109 12.80 8.34 -3.15
CA LEU A 109 13.31 7.46 -2.12
C LEU A 109 14.77 7.80 -1.82
N LEU A 110 15.10 7.98 -0.56
CA LEU A 110 16.45 8.28 -0.10
C LEU A 110 16.84 7.38 1.08
N GLY A 111 18.02 6.78 0.97
CA GLY A 111 18.57 5.87 1.98
C GLY A 111 17.86 4.51 1.99
N ASN A 112 18.60 3.44 1.81
CA ASN A 112 18.09 2.06 1.83
C ASN A 112 16.81 1.85 1.01
N ALA A 113 16.76 2.50 -0.17
CA ALA A 113 15.59 2.42 -1.05
C ALA A 113 15.35 0.98 -1.49
N GLU A 114 14.12 0.50 -1.34
CA GLU A 114 13.69 -0.83 -1.74
C GLU A 114 12.39 -0.72 -2.55
N LEU A 115 12.38 -1.36 -3.71
CA LEU A 115 11.17 -1.64 -4.50
C LEU A 115 10.93 -3.14 -4.48
N SER A 116 9.79 -3.57 -3.95
CA SER A 116 9.36 -4.97 -3.96
C SER A 116 8.05 -5.12 -4.70
N LYS A 117 7.97 -6.10 -5.60
CA LYS A 117 6.75 -6.48 -6.31
C LYS A 117 6.74 -7.99 -6.54
N GLY A 118 5.75 -8.66 -5.98
CA GLY A 118 5.67 -10.11 -6.05
C GLY A 118 6.96 -10.76 -5.50
N ASN A 119 7.63 -11.52 -6.36
CA ASN A 119 8.86 -12.24 -6.02
C ASN A 119 10.14 -11.50 -6.45
N THR A 120 10.02 -10.23 -6.82
CA THR A 120 11.15 -9.41 -7.24
C THR A 120 11.41 -8.30 -6.23
N THR A 121 12.67 -8.11 -5.86
CA THR A 121 13.11 -7.06 -4.94
C THR A 121 14.33 -6.36 -5.50
N PHE A 122 14.29 -5.03 -5.49
CA PHE A 122 15.39 -4.14 -5.87
C PHE A 122 15.76 -3.30 -4.66
N LYS A 123 17.05 -3.15 -4.39
CA LYS A 123 17.58 -2.33 -3.29
C LYS A 123 18.68 -1.43 -3.79
N GLY A 124 18.68 -0.17 -3.38
CA GLY A 124 19.70 0.80 -3.77
C GLY A 124 19.75 1.98 -2.80
N PRO A 125 20.69 2.90 -2.99
CA PRO A 125 20.83 4.07 -2.12
C PRO A 125 19.72 5.09 -2.33
N LYS A 126 19.22 5.22 -3.56
CA LYS A 126 18.14 6.14 -3.91
C LYS A 126 17.40 5.71 -5.17
N GLY A 127 16.18 6.20 -5.30
CA GLY A 127 15.35 5.99 -6.47
C GLY A 127 14.22 7.00 -6.54
N GLN A 128 13.59 7.08 -7.70
CA GLN A 128 12.39 7.86 -7.93
C GLN A 128 11.40 7.01 -8.70
N PHE A 129 10.17 6.96 -8.24
CA PHE A 129 9.12 6.14 -8.85
C PHE A 129 7.82 6.90 -8.94
N LYS A 130 7.14 6.73 -10.07
CA LYS A 130 5.76 7.12 -10.26
C LYS A 130 4.89 5.94 -9.82
N VAL A 131 4.17 6.11 -8.72
CA VAL A 131 3.58 4.98 -7.96
C VAL A 131 2.49 4.28 -8.75
N ASP A 132 1.63 5.03 -9.46
CA ASP A 132 0.55 4.50 -10.30
C ASP A 132 1.07 3.87 -11.59
N ALA A 133 1.84 4.62 -12.35
CA ALA A 133 2.37 4.18 -13.62
C ALA A 133 3.41 3.05 -13.45
N ARG A 134 3.94 2.89 -12.23
CA ARG A 134 5.01 1.93 -11.94
C ARG A 134 6.22 2.14 -12.83
N GLU A 135 6.50 3.40 -13.10
CA GLU A 135 7.65 3.87 -13.85
C GLU A 135 8.64 4.50 -12.90
N GLY A 136 9.92 4.48 -13.25
CA GLY A 136 10.91 5.14 -12.44
C GLY A 136 12.31 4.59 -12.62
N PHE A 137 13.18 4.94 -11.69
CA PHE A 137 14.55 4.46 -11.71
C PHE A 137 15.10 4.28 -10.30
N MET A 138 16.14 3.46 -10.19
CA MET A 138 16.96 3.28 -9.01
C MET A 138 18.44 3.30 -9.39
N GLU A 139 19.24 3.99 -8.60
CA GLU A 139 20.68 4.06 -8.80
C GLU A 139 21.38 2.91 -8.10
N THR A 140 22.40 2.38 -8.74
CA THR A 140 23.25 1.28 -8.24
C THR A 140 22.47 0.18 -7.49
N PRO A 141 21.40 -0.38 -8.10
CA PRO A 141 20.60 -1.38 -7.44
C PRO A 141 21.34 -2.71 -7.33
N THR A 142 21.07 -3.41 -6.24
CA THR A 142 21.13 -4.86 -6.16
C THR A 142 19.74 -5.42 -6.37
N TYR A 143 19.62 -6.61 -6.92
CA TYR A 143 18.33 -7.22 -7.17
C TYR A 143 18.28 -8.71 -6.87
N GLU A 144 17.10 -9.16 -6.50
CA GLU A 144 16.78 -10.56 -6.23
C GLU A 144 15.50 -10.93 -6.98
N LEU A 145 15.60 -11.96 -7.83
CA LEU A 145 14.51 -12.52 -8.63
C LEU A 145 14.22 -13.94 -8.09
N ARG A 146 13.31 -14.08 -7.16
CA ARG A 146 13.08 -15.37 -6.45
C ARG A 146 12.57 -16.45 -7.38
N ASP A 147 11.80 -16.12 -8.41
CA ASP A 147 11.26 -17.10 -9.35
C ASP A 147 12.36 -17.83 -10.15
N THR A 148 13.39 -17.12 -10.51
CA THR A 148 14.53 -17.64 -11.28
C THR A 148 15.75 -17.91 -10.41
N ARG A 149 15.68 -17.62 -9.10
CA ARG A 149 16.84 -17.60 -8.18
C ARG A 149 17.97 -16.68 -8.67
N GLY A 150 17.63 -15.74 -9.56
CA GLY A 150 18.57 -14.79 -10.11
C GLY A 150 18.84 -13.66 -9.11
N ASN A 151 20.09 -13.26 -8.99
CA ASN A 151 20.49 -12.09 -8.23
C ASN A 151 21.64 -11.37 -8.94
N GLY A 152 21.86 -10.12 -8.56
CA GLY A 152 22.94 -9.34 -9.16
C GLY A 152 22.89 -7.87 -8.75
N SER A 153 23.67 -7.08 -9.49
CA SER A 153 23.73 -5.64 -9.33
C SER A 153 23.74 -4.95 -10.69
N ALA A 154 23.38 -3.67 -10.71
CA ALA A 154 23.48 -2.85 -11.92
C ALA A 154 23.95 -1.44 -11.57
N LYS A 155 24.37 -0.68 -12.57
CA LYS A 155 24.67 0.75 -12.39
C LYS A 155 23.38 1.55 -12.25
N LYS A 156 22.36 1.17 -13.00
CA LYS A 156 21.02 1.80 -12.96
C LYS A 156 19.96 0.78 -13.33
N LEU A 157 18.84 0.84 -12.63
CA LEU A 157 17.59 0.22 -13.01
C LEU A 157 16.65 1.29 -13.53
N THR A 158 16.00 1.06 -14.65
CA THR A 158 14.86 1.82 -15.13
C THR A 158 13.67 0.88 -15.21
N VAL A 159 12.57 1.28 -14.60
CA VAL A 159 11.28 0.59 -14.66
C VAL A 159 10.43 1.37 -15.64
N GLU A 160 10.10 0.75 -16.77
CA GLU A 160 9.29 1.38 -17.82
C GLU A 160 7.79 1.14 -17.59
N ASN A 161 7.46 0.03 -16.95
CA ASN A 161 6.10 -0.32 -16.54
C ASN A 161 6.14 -1.48 -15.54
N SER A 162 4.97 -2.05 -15.24
CA SER A 162 4.87 -3.15 -14.28
C SER A 162 5.68 -4.40 -14.60
N ASP A 163 6.08 -4.60 -15.83
CA ASP A 163 6.63 -5.87 -16.32
C ASP A 163 7.98 -5.72 -17.05
N ILE A 164 8.39 -4.47 -17.35
CA ILE A 164 9.62 -4.18 -18.08
C ILE A 164 10.62 -3.47 -17.17
N PHE A 165 11.74 -4.16 -16.94
CA PHE A 165 12.88 -3.68 -16.18
C PHE A 165 14.10 -3.60 -17.06
N VAL A 166 14.70 -2.43 -17.19
CA VAL A 166 15.91 -2.19 -17.99
C VAL A 166 17.09 -1.95 -17.06
N PHE A 167 18.13 -2.74 -17.21
CA PHE A 167 19.34 -2.65 -16.39
C PHE A 167 20.51 -2.12 -17.23
N ASP A 168 21.18 -1.10 -16.72
CA ASP A 168 22.46 -0.63 -17.28
C ASP A 168 23.62 -1.28 -16.52
N LYS A 169 24.55 -1.89 -17.28
CA LYS A 169 25.76 -2.54 -16.74
C LYS A 169 25.46 -3.49 -15.59
N ALA A 170 24.64 -4.49 -15.89
CA ALA A 170 24.21 -5.47 -14.90
C ALA A 170 25.13 -6.68 -14.83
N THR A 171 25.22 -7.24 -13.63
CA THR A 171 25.71 -8.60 -13.38
C THR A 171 24.51 -9.50 -13.08
N TYR A 172 24.60 -10.76 -13.44
CA TYR A 172 23.56 -11.76 -13.15
C TYR A 172 24.18 -13.08 -12.73
N THR A 173 23.68 -13.66 -11.67
CA THR A 173 24.05 -15.01 -11.22
C THR A 173 22.85 -15.72 -10.60
N THR A 174 22.84 -17.02 -10.67
CA THR A 174 21.90 -17.89 -9.94
C THR A 174 22.54 -18.57 -8.72
N CYS A 175 23.83 -18.32 -8.47
CA CYS A 175 24.51 -18.78 -7.28
C CYS A 175 24.10 -17.93 -6.07
N THR A 176 23.89 -18.58 -4.95
CA THR A 176 23.71 -17.86 -3.68
C THR A 176 25.06 -17.35 -3.19
N PRO A 177 25.11 -16.17 -2.53
CA PRO A 177 26.36 -15.61 -2.01
C PRO A 177 27.13 -16.56 -1.05
N GLU A 178 26.44 -17.48 -0.44
CA GLU A 178 27.03 -18.49 0.49
C GLU A 178 27.86 -19.56 -0.22
N ASN A 179 27.77 -19.66 -1.55
CA ASN A 179 28.50 -20.66 -2.35
C ASN A 179 29.59 -20.04 -3.23
N MET A 180 30.05 -18.85 -2.91
CA MET A 180 31.16 -18.17 -3.59
C MET A 180 32.47 -18.29 -2.82
N ASP A 181 32.86 -19.50 -2.41
CA ASP A 181 34.21 -19.82 -1.94
C ASP A 181 35.11 -20.28 -3.10
#